data_a0a9082c66ae2d363a7424dd28acf696
#
_entry.id   a0a9082c66ae2d363a7424dd28acf696
#
_cell.length_a   1.000
_cell.length_b   1.000
_cell.length_c   1.000
_cell.angle_alpha   90.00
_cell.angle_beta   90.00
_cell.angle_gamma   90.00
#
_symmetry.space_group_name_H-M   'P 1'
#
loop_
_entity.id
_entity.type
_entity.pdbx_description
1 polymer ?
#
loop_
_entity_poly.entity_id
_entity_poly.type
_entity_poly.pdbx_seq_one_letter_code
_entity_poly.pdbx_strand_id
1 'polypeptide(L)'
;MQESKADMISSDFITRKANSSLVDKYTIIREYLQLVFLRYFYEVKKGPKCFFKGGTAIRFLFNSFRFSEDLDFTCVGESGEIKDNLRDEILPKVESESGFKVLIKDEKSFGEVGIGFRLVFQPNQLISQPLGIRLDFSFREKPLEPEVSAISVFDYPITPFPLISHLSKKRNFVRKNQGGFGQKCPA
;
A
#
# COMPACT_ATOMS: atom_id res chain seq x y z
N MET A 1 8.06 9.84 31.73
CA MET A 1 7.06 9.80 30.65
C MET A 1 7.25 8.47 29.96
N GLN A 2 6.32 7.53 30.18
CA GLN A 2 6.33 6.27 29.41
C GLN A 2 5.84 6.61 27.99
N GLU A 3 6.74 6.49 27.02
CA GLU A 3 6.33 6.44 25.62
C GLU A 3 5.39 5.25 25.45
N SER A 4 4.15 5.52 25.09
CA SER A 4 3.17 4.49 24.80
C SER A 4 3.73 3.69 23.60
N LYS A 5 4.15 2.45 23.88
CA LYS A 5 4.40 1.46 22.84
C LYS A 5 3.17 1.45 21.92
N ALA A 6 3.34 1.87 20.67
CA ALA A 6 2.26 1.76 19.70
C ALA A 6 1.73 0.32 19.76
N ASP A 7 0.42 0.16 19.92
CA ASP A 7 -0.19 -1.14 20.08
C ASP A 7 -0.01 -1.94 18.79
N MET A 8 1.03 -2.79 18.78
CA MET A 8 1.25 -3.73 17.67
C MET A 8 0.03 -4.62 17.51
N ILE A 9 -0.32 -4.94 16.28
CA ILE A 9 -1.43 -5.85 16.00
C ILE A 9 -1.25 -7.18 16.76
N SER A 10 -2.27 -7.60 17.51
CA SER A 10 -2.22 -8.83 18.31
C SER A 10 -2.65 -10.06 17.51
N SER A 11 -2.13 -11.23 17.89
CA SER A 11 -2.53 -12.52 17.31
C SER A 11 -4.04 -12.78 17.45
N ASP A 12 -4.63 -12.36 18.56
CA ASP A 12 -6.07 -12.50 18.81
C ASP A 12 -6.90 -11.62 17.88
N PHE A 13 -6.47 -10.38 17.67
CA PHE A 13 -7.11 -9.49 16.69
C PHE A 13 -7.07 -10.09 15.29
N ILE A 14 -5.88 -10.55 14.84
CA ILE A 14 -5.69 -11.16 13.52
C ILE A 14 -6.62 -12.37 13.36
N THR A 15 -6.68 -13.24 14.37
CA THR A 15 -7.50 -14.46 14.31
C THR A 15 -8.99 -14.13 14.22
N ARG A 16 -9.49 -13.23 15.06
CA ARG A 16 -10.89 -12.81 15.04
C ARG A 16 -11.26 -12.15 13.70
N LYS A 17 -10.40 -11.25 13.19
CA LYS A 17 -10.66 -10.53 11.93
C LYS A 17 -10.60 -11.47 10.73
N ALA A 18 -9.66 -12.42 10.68
CA ALA A 18 -9.58 -13.44 9.64
C ALA A 18 -10.86 -14.29 9.58
N ASN A 19 -11.33 -14.77 10.74
CA ASN A 19 -12.55 -15.56 10.83
C ASN A 19 -13.79 -14.75 10.41
N SER A 20 -13.95 -13.52 10.87
CA SER A 20 -15.10 -12.67 10.53
C SER A 20 -15.11 -12.26 9.06
N SER A 21 -13.95 -12.12 8.43
CA SER A 21 -13.82 -11.73 7.02
C SER A 21 -13.71 -12.93 6.07
N LEU A 22 -13.70 -14.17 6.60
CA LEU A 22 -13.56 -15.42 5.85
C LEU A 22 -12.31 -15.44 4.95
N VAL A 23 -11.18 -14.95 5.47
CA VAL A 23 -9.89 -14.94 4.79
C VAL A 23 -8.79 -15.51 5.69
N ASP A 24 -7.63 -15.82 5.12
CA ASP A 24 -6.48 -16.28 5.88
C ASP A 24 -5.81 -15.13 6.68
N LYS A 25 -5.01 -15.51 7.68
CA LYS A 25 -4.33 -14.57 8.57
C LYS A 25 -3.30 -13.69 7.84
N TYR A 26 -2.64 -14.22 6.80
CA TYR A 26 -1.67 -13.46 6.00
C TYR A 26 -2.34 -12.32 5.24
N THR A 27 -3.57 -12.51 4.76
CA THR A 27 -4.38 -11.47 4.13
C THR A 27 -4.67 -10.32 5.11
N ILE A 28 -5.02 -10.62 6.36
CA ILE A 28 -5.26 -9.60 7.40
C ILE A 28 -3.97 -8.86 7.77
N ILE A 29 -2.87 -9.57 7.93
CA ILE A 29 -1.57 -8.97 8.25
C ILE A 29 -1.10 -8.10 7.08
N ARG A 30 -1.28 -8.54 5.83
CA ARG A 30 -0.93 -7.74 4.65
C ARG A 30 -1.73 -6.44 4.61
N GLU A 31 -3.03 -6.48 4.85
CA GLU A 31 -3.87 -5.30 4.90
C GLU A 31 -3.41 -4.31 5.99
N TYR A 32 -3.08 -4.82 7.19
CA TYR A 32 -2.50 -4.02 8.26
C TYR A 32 -1.20 -3.33 7.83
N LEU A 33 -0.27 -4.09 7.26
CA LEU A 33 1.02 -3.55 6.81
C LEU A 33 0.88 -2.55 5.66
N GLN A 34 -0.10 -2.74 4.77
CA GLN A 34 -0.45 -1.76 3.74
C GLN A 34 -0.95 -0.44 4.35
N LEU A 35 -1.78 -0.52 5.38
CA LEU A 35 -2.27 0.67 6.09
C LEU A 35 -1.14 1.39 6.83
N VAL A 36 -0.27 0.67 7.56
CA VAL A 36 0.91 1.26 8.23
C VAL A 36 1.82 1.93 7.21
N PHE A 37 2.08 1.27 6.08
CA PHE A 37 2.88 1.85 4.99
C PHE A 37 2.25 3.15 4.45
N LEU A 38 0.96 3.13 4.09
CA LEU A 38 0.25 4.29 3.55
C LEU A 38 0.25 5.47 4.53
N ARG A 39 0.10 5.20 5.83
CA ARG A 39 0.19 6.23 6.85
C ARG A 39 1.51 7.01 6.73
N TYR A 40 2.63 6.33 6.81
CA TYR A 40 3.94 6.98 6.75
C TYR A 40 4.27 7.53 5.37
N PHE A 41 3.82 6.87 4.30
CA PHE A 41 4.00 7.36 2.94
C PHE A 41 3.38 8.74 2.72
N TYR A 42 2.17 8.98 3.24
CA TYR A 42 1.49 10.26 3.11
C TYR A 42 1.87 11.30 4.17
N GLU A 43 2.63 10.93 5.19
CA GLU A 43 3.24 11.87 6.13
C GLU A 43 4.50 12.55 5.55
N VAL A 44 5.18 11.92 4.60
CA VAL A 44 6.36 12.49 3.94
C VAL A 44 5.96 13.70 3.09
N LYS A 45 6.61 14.84 3.35
CA LYS A 45 6.30 16.11 2.66
C LYS A 45 7.18 16.36 1.43
N LYS A 46 8.29 15.62 1.28
CA LYS A 46 9.24 15.75 0.18
C LYS A 46 8.99 14.68 -0.86
N GLY A 47 9.26 15.02 -2.13
CA GLY A 47 9.16 14.08 -3.23
C GLY A 47 7.96 14.30 -4.15
N PRO A 48 7.74 13.41 -5.13
CA PRO A 48 6.68 13.53 -6.10
C PRO A 48 5.29 13.44 -5.45
N LYS A 49 4.33 14.15 -6.01
CA LYS A 49 2.92 14.00 -5.61
C LYS A 49 2.39 12.69 -6.14
N CYS A 50 2.06 11.77 -5.25
CA CYS A 50 1.54 10.45 -5.58
C CYS A 50 0.07 10.32 -5.22
N PHE A 51 -0.72 9.79 -6.15
CA PHE A 51 -2.16 9.61 -6.05
C PHE A 51 -2.46 8.11 -6.00
N PHE A 52 -3.03 7.66 -4.90
CA PHE A 52 -3.36 6.26 -4.66
C PHE A 52 -4.44 5.77 -5.61
N LYS A 53 -4.26 4.57 -6.16
CA LYS A 53 -5.17 3.97 -7.12
C LYS A 53 -5.19 2.44 -7.01
N GLY A 54 -5.90 1.79 -7.89
CA GLY A 54 -5.91 0.33 -8.00
C GLY A 54 -6.86 -0.37 -7.02
N GLY A 55 -6.66 -1.68 -6.88
CA GLY A 55 -7.56 -2.53 -6.09
C GLY A 55 -7.59 -2.20 -4.62
N THR A 56 -6.42 -1.93 -4.05
CA THR A 56 -6.30 -1.58 -2.62
C THR A 56 -6.89 -0.19 -2.33
N ALA A 57 -6.74 0.77 -3.26
CA ALA A 57 -7.41 2.07 -3.14
C ALA A 57 -8.94 1.93 -3.12
N ILE A 58 -9.50 1.06 -4.00
CA ILE A 58 -10.94 0.78 -4.01
C ILE A 58 -11.40 0.19 -2.69
N ARG A 59 -10.60 -0.69 -2.08
CA ARG A 59 -10.92 -1.27 -0.78
C ARG A 59 -10.91 -0.21 0.32
N PHE A 60 -9.85 0.54 0.44
CA PHE A 60 -9.68 1.48 1.57
C PHE A 60 -10.52 2.75 1.47
N LEU A 61 -10.77 3.23 0.26
CA LEU A 61 -11.53 4.47 0.03
C LEU A 61 -13.03 4.22 -0.13
N PHE A 62 -13.42 3.06 -0.66
CA PHE A 62 -14.82 2.78 -1.03
C PHE A 62 -15.36 1.50 -0.41
N ASN A 63 -14.71 0.97 0.62
CA ASN A 63 -15.12 -0.19 1.42
C ASN A 63 -15.45 -1.44 0.57
N SER A 64 -14.65 -1.70 -0.49
CA SER A 64 -14.81 -2.92 -1.27
C SER A 64 -14.49 -4.15 -0.43
N PHE A 65 -15.26 -5.22 -0.61
CA PHE A 65 -15.02 -6.50 0.07
C PHE A 65 -13.77 -7.25 -0.44
N ARG A 66 -13.25 -6.86 -1.62
CA ARG A 66 -12.11 -7.54 -2.25
C ARG A 66 -10.78 -7.07 -1.66
N PHE A 67 -10.04 -7.99 -1.08
CA PHE A 67 -8.65 -7.79 -0.70
C PHE A 67 -7.74 -7.69 -1.93
N SER A 68 -6.65 -6.94 -1.83
CA SER A 68 -5.65 -6.74 -2.87
C SER A 68 -4.25 -6.75 -2.26
N GLU A 69 -3.23 -7.14 -3.04
CA GLU A 69 -1.88 -7.34 -2.55
C GLU A 69 -0.93 -6.17 -2.85
N ASP A 70 -1.27 -5.38 -3.87
CA ASP A 70 -0.41 -4.34 -4.42
C ASP A 70 -0.85 -2.95 -3.97
N LEU A 71 0.08 -2.01 -3.91
CA LEU A 71 -0.17 -0.59 -3.71
C LEU A 71 0.26 0.16 -4.99
N ASP A 72 -0.70 0.69 -5.71
CA ASP A 72 -0.52 1.37 -6.98
C ASP A 72 -0.66 2.88 -6.83
N PHE A 73 0.22 3.62 -7.50
CA PHE A 73 0.22 5.09 -7.48
C PHE A 73 0.37 5.66 -8.89
N THR A 74 -0.31 6.78 -9.17
CA THR A 74 0.05 7.69 -10.25
C THR A 74 0.77 8.87 -9.63
N CYS A 75 1.96 9.20 -10.12
CA CYS A 75 2.80 10.24 -9.53
C CYS A 75 3.11 11.36 -10.52
N VAL A 76 3.33 12.57 -9.98
CA VAL A 76 3.75 13.75 -10.72
C VAL A 76 5.02 14.31 -10.06
N GLY A 77 6.08 14.47 -10.83
CA GLY A 77 7.40 14.88 -10.34
C GLY A 77 8.48 13.88 -10.74
N GLU A 78 9.61 13.89 -10.05
CA GLU A 78 10.74 13.02 -10.33
C GLU A 78 10.73 11.75 -9.46
N SER A 79 11.11 10.62 -10.06
CA SER A 79 11.08 9.32 -9.37
C SER A 79 12.22 9.12 -8.37
N GLY A 80 13.32 9.86 -8.48
CA GLY A 80 14.54 9.64 -7.69
C GLY A 80 14.32 9.70 -6.18
N GLU A 81 13.52 10.66 -5.71
CA GLU A 81 13.27 10.85 -4.28
C GLU A 81 12.42 9.75 -3.63
N ILE A 82 11.67 8.95 -4.42
CA ILE A 82 10.82 7.87 -3.84
C ILE A 82 11.67 6.83 -3.12
N LYS A 83 12.76 6.41 -3.74
CA LYS A 83 13.63 5.37 -3.20
C LYS A 83 14.31 5.80 -1.90
N ASP A 84 14.82 7.02 -1.87
CA ASP A 84 15.48 7.59 -0.71
C ASP A 84 14.47 7.76 0.44
N ASN A 85 13.30 8.35 0.16
CA ASN A 85 12.23 8.46 1.14
C ASN A 85 11.77 7.11 1.70
N LEU A 86 11.68 6.07 0.85
CA LEU A 86 11.35 4.72 1.30
C LEU A 86 12.38 4.22 2.32
N ARG A 87 13.68 4.30 2.00
CA ARG A 87 14.75 3.75 2.83
C ARG A 87 14.99 4.53 4.10
N ASP A 88 15.02 5.86 3.98
CA ASP A 88 15.54 6.72 5.03
C ASP A 88 14.45 7.22 5.99
N GLU A 89 13.19 7.30 5.53
CA GLU A 89 12.12 7.86 6.34
C GLU A 89 10.96 6.89 6.56
N ILE A 90 10.45 6.24 5.51
CA ILE A 90 9.20 5.48 5.60
C ILE A 90 9.41 4.12 6.26
N LEU A 91 10.32 3.29 5.72
CA LEU A 91 10.50 1.92 6.19
C LEU A 91 10.97 1.83 7.64
N PRO A 92 11.87 2.69 8.16
CA PRO A 92 12.21 2.68 9.59
C PRO A 92 11.00 2.92 10.50
N LYS A 93 10.08 3.81 10.11
CA LYS A 93 8.84 4.05 10.86
C LYS A 93 7.87 2.87 10.77
N VAL A 94 7.73 2.28 9.56
CA VAL A 94 6.92 1.05 9.35
C VAL A 94 7.43 -0.09 10.21
N GLU A 95 8.75 -0.33 10.27
CA GLU A 95 9.35 -1.35 11.12
C GLU A 95 9.08 -1.08 12.60
N SER A 96 9.26 0.17 13.04
CA SER A 96 9.04 0.57 14.44
C SER A 96 7.61 0.37 14.89
N GLU A 97 6.62 0.73 14.07
CA GLU A 97 5.20 0.60 14.41
C GLU A 97 4.70 -0.84 14.29
N SER A 98 5.05 -1.51 13.20
CA SER A 98 4.52 -2.84 12.92
C SER A 98 5.23 -3.98 13.66
N GLY A 99 6.48 -3.77 14.07
CA GLY A 99 7.34 -4.81 14.64
C GLY A 99 7.87 -5.83 13.62
N PHE A 100 7.69 -5.54 12.31
CA PHE A 100 8.21 -6.39 11.23
C PHE A 100 9.47 -5.77 10.64
N LYS A 101 10.53 -6.56 10.48
CA LYS A 101 11.66 -6.18 9.65
C LYS A 101 11.27 -6.22 8.19
N VAL A 102 11.61 -5.18 7.41
CA VAL A 102 11.27 -5.08 6.00
C VAL A 102 12.49 -4.87 5.12
N LEU A 103 12.54 -5.60 4.00
CA LEU A 103 13.60 -5.48 2.99
C LEU A 103 12.98 -5.01 1.68
N ILE A 104 13.66 -4.11 0.98
CA ILE A 104 13.34 -3.79 -0.41
C ILE A 104 14.01 -4.85 -1.28
N LYS A 105 13.19 -5.57 -2.05
CA LYS A 105 13.62 -6.51 -3.09
C LYS A 105 13.02 -6.12 -4.43
N ASP A 106 13.60 -6.63 -5.52
CA ASP A 106 13.05 -6.52 -6.86
C ASP A 106 12.72 -5.07 -7.27
N GLU A 107 13.68 -4.16 -7.12
CA GLU A 107 13.57 -2.83 -7.67
C GLU A 107 13.53 -2.91 -9.21
N LYS A 108 12.48 -2.39 -9.81
CA LYS A 108 12.31 -2.33 -11.27
C LYS A 108 12.14 -0.88 -11.70
N SER A 109 13.08 -0.38 -12.50
CA SER A 109 12.94 0.92 -13.14
C SER A 109 12.44 0.73 -14.58
N PHE A 110 11.45 1.51 -14.95
CA PHE A 110 10.91 1.58 -16.32
C PHE A 110 11.29 2.91 -16.97
N GLY A 111 12.53 3.36 -16.74
CA GLY A 111 13.01 4.69 -17.15
C GLY A 111 12.25 5.81 -16.44
N GLU A 112 11.91 6.86 -17.16
CA GLU A 112 11.18 8.01 -16.61
C GLU A 112 9.68 7.73 -16.35
N VAL A 113 9.17 6.61 -16.83
CA VAL A 113 7.72 6.33 -16.81
C VAL A 113 7.22 5.55 -15.61
N GLY A 114 8.12 5.00 -14.80
CA GLY A 114 7.70 4.26 -13.61
C GLY A 114 8.84 3.62 -12.83
N ILE A 115 8.55 3.33 -11.56
CA ILE A 115 9.44 2.57 -10.69
C ILE A 115 8.58 1.63 -9.82
N GLY A 116 9.04 0.41 -9.63
CA GLY A 116 8.38 -0.59 -8.79
C GLY A 116 9.33 -1.14 -7.75
N PHE A 117 8.77 -1.48 -6.60
CA PHE A 117 9.49 -2.12 -5.50
C PHE A 117 8.70 -3.31 -4.97
N ARG A 118 9.39 -4.28 -4.41
CA ARG A 118 8.79 -5.31 -3.60
C ARG A 118 9.31 -5.20 -2.18
N LEU A 119 8.42 -4.85 -1.26
CA LEU A 119 8.68 -4.92 0.17
C LEU A 119 8.50 -6.37 0.63
N VAL A 120 9.47 -6.90 1.37
CA VAL A 120 9.41 -8.25 1.93
C VAL A 120 9.56 -8.15 3.44
N PHE A 121 8.44 -8.33 4.13
CA PHE A 121 8.36 -8.40 5.58
C PHE A 121 8.85 -9.75 6.07
N GLN A 122 9.82 -9.75 6.98
CA GLN A 122 10.45 -10.96 7.45
C GLN A 122 9.58 -11.71 8.45
N PRO A 123 9.75 -13.05 8.54
CA PRO A 123 9.08 -13.85 9.56
C PRO A 123 9.34 -13.32 10.97
N ASN A 124 8.32 -13.41 11.81
CA ASN A 124 8.35 -13.09 13.22
C ASN A 124 7.36 -13.98 13.99
N GLN A 125 6.98 -13.61 15.20
CA GLN A 125 6.01 -14.37 15.99
C GLN A 125 4.60 -14.47 15.39
N LEU A 126 4.24 -13.60 14.43
CA LEU A 126 2.91 -13.56 13.79
C LEU A 126 2.85 -14.33 12.48
N ILE A 127 3.98 -14.41 11.74
CA ILE A 127 4.07 -15.10 10.45
C ILE A 127 5.32 -15.97 10.39
N SER A 128 5.16 -17.19 9.87
CA SER A 128 6.27 -18.16 9.68
C SER A 128 6.98 -18.02 8.33
N GLN A 129 6.36 -17.33 7.36
CA GLN A 129 6.91 -17.12 6.02
C GLN A 129 6.96 -15.63 5.68
N PRO A 130 7.91 -15.19 4.82
CA PRO A 130 7.98 -13.82 4.39
C PRO A 130 6.70 -13.39 3.68
N LEU A 131 6.25 -12.14 3.95
CA LEU A 131 5.09 -11.55 3.32
C LEU A 131 5.51 -10.43 2.39
N GLY A 132 5.08 -10.50 1.12
CA GLY A 132 5.39 -9.51 0.10
C GLY A 132 4.27 -8.49 -0.10
N ILE A 133 4.65 -7.22 -0.30
CA ILE A 133 3.78 -6.14 -0.80
C ILE A 133 4.49 -5.51 -1.98
N ARG A 134 3.80 -5.39 -3.13
CA ARG A 134 4.32 -4.70 -4.30
C ARG A 134 3.90 -3.24 -4.27
N LEU A 135 4.83 -2.35 -4.61
CA LEU A 135 4.61 -0.93 -4.79
C LEU A 135 4.86 -0.59 -6.26
N ASP A 136 3.90 0.02 -6.93
CA ASP A 136 4.02 0.45 -8.32
C ASP A 136 3.74 1.95 -8.44
N PHE A 137 4.75 2.73 -8.85
CA PHE A 137 4.69 4.18 -9.05
C PHE A 137 4.76 4.48 -10.54
N SER A 138 3.69 5.01 -11.12
CA SER A 138 3.57 5.33 -12.54
C SER A 138 3.62 6.85 -12.76
N PHE A 139 4.53 7.30 -13.60
CA PHE A 139 4.68 8.70 -14.04
C PHE A 139 4.14 8.95 -15.45
N ARG A 140 3.51 7.94 -16.08
CA ARG A 140 3.02 7.99 -17.46
C ARG A 140 1.85 8.93 -17.68
N GLU A 141 1.01 9.09 -16.66
CA GLU A 141 -0.27 9.76 -16.79
C GLU A 141 -0.37 10.91 -15.81
N LYS A 142 -0.92 12.01 -16.28
CA LYS A 142 -1.35 13.07 -15.36
C LYS A 142 -2.58 12.59 -14.58
N PRO A 143 -2.61 12.82 -13.25
CA PRO A 143 -3.79 12.51 -12.47
C PRO A 143 -4.96 13.37 -12.94
N LEU A 144 -6.04 12.72 -13.34
CA LEU A 144 -7.28 13.39 -13.69
C LEU A 144 -8.24 13.29 -12.51
N GLU A 145 -8.86 14.42 -12.15
CA GLU A 145 -9.79 14.52 -11.04
C GLU A 145 -9.20 13.93 -9.73
N PRO A 146 -8.06 14.48 -9.23
CA PRO A 146 -7.52 14.05 -7.96
C PRO A 146 -8.43 14.48 -6.81
N GLU A 147 -8.60 13.59 -5.84
CA GLU A 147 -9.38 13.81 -4.63
C GLU A 147 -8.50 13.61 -3.40
N VAL A 148 -8.92 14.13 -2.27
CA VAL A 148 -8.28 13.91 -0.97
C VAL A 148 -9.33 13.41 0.01
N SER A 149 -9.13 12.26 0.60
CA SER A 149 -10.09 11.63 1.50
C SER A 149 -9.42 10.94 2.68
N ALA A 150 -10.18 10.78 3.76
CA ALA A 150 -9.86 9.80 4.79
C ALA A 150 -10.10 8.39 4.24
N ILE A 151 -9.29 7.42 4.66
CA ILE A 151 -9.51 6.01 4.35
C ILE A 151 -10.11 5.28 5.54
N SER A 152 -10.78 4.17 5.23
CA SER A 152 -11.24 3.24 6.25
C SER A 152 -10.06 2.43 6.79
N VAL A 153 -9.86 2.46 8.09
CA VAL A 153 -8.84 1.62 8.77
C VAL A 153 -9.40 0.28 9.26
N PHE A 154 -10.68 -0.01 9.03
CA PHE A 154 -11.34 -1.29 9.33
C PHE A 154 -11.06 -1.84 10.73
N ASP A 155 -11.10 -1.00 11.75
CA ASP A 155 -10.82 -1.33 13.16
C ASP A 155 -9.38 -1.76 13.46
N TYR A 156 -8.46 -1.61 12.50
CA TYR A 156 -7.03 -1.80 12.78
C TYR A 156 -6.54 -0.75 13.78
N PRO A 157 -5.61 -1.10 14.68
CA PRO A 157 -5.08 -0.18 15.69
C PRO A 157 -4.08 0.82 15.07
N ILE A 158 -4.56 1.65 14.14
CA ILE A 158 -3.77 2.64 13.41
C ILE A 158 -4.45 4.00 13.54
N THR A 159 -3.94 4.84 14.43
CA THR A 159 -4.45 6.22 14.63
C THR A 159 -3.31 7.13 15.09
N PRO A 160 -3.27 8.40 14.67
CA PRO A 160 -4.10 9.03 13.63
C PRO A 160 -3.73 8.53 12.22
N PHE A 161 -4.61 8.73 11.23
CA PHE A 161 -4.33 8.43 9.84
C PHE A 161 -4.40 9.70 8.99
N PRO A 162 -3.41 9.97 8.11
CA PRO A 162 -3.42 11.15 7.26
C PRO A 162 -4.50 11.10 6.19
N LEU A 163 -4.84 12.27 5.64
CA LEU A 163 -5.63 12.34 4.43
C LEU A 163 -4.81 11.85 3.24
N ILE A 164 -5.42 11.05 2.39
CA ILE A 164 -4.76 10.43 1.23
C ILE A 164 -5.20 11.12 -0.06
N SER A 165 -4.23 11.51 -0.88
CA SER A 165 -4.47 11.92 -2.27
C SER A 165 -4.70 10.68 -3.13
N HIS A 166 -5.80 10.65 -3.88
CA HIS A 166 -6.15 9.51 -4.72
C HIS A 166 -6.83 9.91 -6.01
N LEU A 167 -6.97 8.98 -6.96
CA LEU A 167 -7.78 9.18 -8.15
C LEU A 167 -9.26 8.97 -7.83
N SER A 168 -10.14 9.71 -8.53
CA SER A 168 -11.59 9.59 -8.36
C SER A 168 -12.08 8.16 -8.56
N LYS A 169 -13.26 7.86 -7.99
CA LYS A 169 -13.89 6.52 -8.08
C LYS A 169 -14.01 6.03 -9.53
N LYS A 170 -14.46 6.88 -10.44
CA LYS A 170 -14.60 6.55 -11.87
C LYS A 170 -13.30 6.05 -12.49
N ARG A 171 -12.18 6.69 -12.20
CA ARG A 171 -10.86 6.34 -12.72
C ARG A 171 -10.27 5.07 -12.10
N ASN A 172 -10.53 4.82 -10.84
CA ASN A 172 -10.10 3.59 -10.18
C ASN A 172 -10.78 2.34 -10.77
N PHE A 173 -12.02 2.46 -11.28
CA PHE A 173 -12.76 1.34 -11.89
C PHE A 173 -12.48 1.13 -13.38
N VAL A 174 -12.24 2.16 -14.18
CA VAL A 174 -12.08 2.06 -15.66
C VAL A 174 -10.84 1.23 -16.05
N ARG A 175 -9.75 1.25 -15.27
CA ARG A 175 -8.53 0.47 -15.60
C ARG A 175 -8.69 -1.05 -15.51
N LYS A 176 -9.67 -1.58 -14.77
CA LYS A 176 -9.90 -3.04 -14.70
C LYS A 176 -10.42 -3.62 -16.02
N ASN A 177 -11.07 -2.82 -16.86
CA ASN A 177 -11.67 -3.29 -18.11
C ASN A 177 -10.75 -3.17 -19.33
N GLN A 178 -9.59 -2.52 -19.25
CA GLN A 178 -8.64 -2.38 -20.37
C GLN A 178 -7.49 -3.39 -20.36
N GLY A 179 -7.37 -4.21 -19.33
CA GLY A 179 -6.30 -5.23 -19.18
C GLY A 179 -6.58 -6.57 -19.85
N GLY A 180 -7.65 -6.71 -20.61
CA GLY A 180 -8.05 -8.00 -21.17
C GLY A 180 -8.62 -7.93 -22.57
N PHE A 181 -7.85 -7.51 -23.58
CA PHE A 181 -8.11 -7.87 -24.97
C PHE A 181 -6.90 -7.51 -25.83
N GLY A 182 -6.14 -8.52 -26.22
CA GLY A 182 -5.01 -8.32 -27.15
C GLY A 182 -4.19 -9.57 -27.44
N GLN A 183 -4.82 -10.75 -27.49
CA GLN A 183 -4.25 -11.86 -28.27
C GLN A 183 -5.09 -12.03 -29.53
N LYS A 184 -4.67 -11.37 -30.62
CA LYS A 184 -5.03 -11.80 -31.97
C LYS A 184 -4.18 -13.01 -32.29
N CYS A 185 -4.76 -14.18 -32.45
CA CYS A 185 -4.16 -15.29 -33.16
C CYS A 185 -3.98 -14.87 -34.63
N PRO A 186 -2.82 -15.09 -35.25
CA PRO A 186 -2.71 -15.05 -36.70
C PRO A 186 -3.31 -16.32 -37.29
N ALA A 187 -3.98 -16.12 -38.41
CA ALA A 187 -4.51 -17.18 -39.28
C ALA A 187 -3.41 -17.99 -39.94
#